data_ff7d88b8b2a6470f57b0c663e60b4506
#
_entry.id   ff7d88b8b2a6470f57b0c663e60b4506
#
_cell.length_a   1.000
_cell.length_b   1.000
_cell.length_c   1.000
_cell.angle_alpha   90.00
_cell.angle_beta   90.00
_cell.angle_gamma   90.00
#
_symmetry.space_group_name_H-M   'P 1'
#
loop_
_entity.id
_entity.type
_entity.pdbx_description
1 polymer ?
#
loop_
_entity_poly.entity_id
_entity_poly.type
_entity_poly.pdbx_seq_one_letter_code
_entity_poly.pdbx_strand_id
1 'polypeptide(L)'
;MQAKYSSGAPSETVPKHRIRPTVRALQRASAFQSPRLPLYNLPVRVLLLNLYYPPDTSATAKMAQTVVAALAEKHDVTVLCGRPSYDPAERRPWRLYQSEQSGRVRILRVGSSDYPRTQMKKRVFNYLSYVFLSVPRALFLPCDVILAMTDPPFEGIVGAFGALLKNKPYVYNIRDLYPDMAVGGSIVKPGLLARVWEKLHRWALRRATRVVVLGDDMRNRILAKDVDPAKVVVVRDGAEIAPVAAPAPPLDSEVIRAIRGDFRFVLLHAGNLGFYGAWDTLLSGAASLADDGVGLVFVGDGAQRLRLETAAAQIPNVRFLPFFPGNKVSSVLAAADAHIITIKRGLEGVVVPSKMYGILAAGKPIVAVAPRECDVASLGEAKGFSISPDPDDPAGFAQLVRQLSQNPARLRQMGQASLAAAPEYERSAELRKLVNILEKAATSGPHRK
;
A
#
# COMPACT_ATOMS: atom_id res chain seq x y z
N MET A 1 28.33 -67.50 -29.33
CA MET A 1 29.43 -68.12 -28.58
C MET A 1 29.09 -67.94 -27.10
N GLN A 2 28.45 -68.82 -26.51
CA GLN A 2 28.67 -70.04 -25.71
C GLN A 2 29.92 -70.00 -24.83
N ALA A 3 29.67 -70.08 -23.53
CA ALA A 3 30.15 -71.04 -22.54
C ALA A 3 29.74 -70.54 -21.15
N LYS A 4 28.83 -71.09 -20.34
CA LYS A 4 28.72 -72.37 -19.59
C LYS A 4 29.93 -72.65 -18.69
N TYR A 5 29.62 -72.81 -17.42
CA TYR A 5 29.86 -73.85 -16.41
C TYR A 5 29.93 -73.21 -15.01
N SER A 6 29.22 -73.55 -14.07
CA SER A 6 28.67 -74.71 -13.33
C SER A 6 29.29 -74.79 -11.90
N SER A 7 28.38 -74.88 -10.93
CA SER A 7 28.27 -75.77 -9.75
C SER A 7 29.20 -75.60 -8.56
N GLY A 8 28.57 -75.71 -7.36
CA GLY A 8 29.19 -76.19 -6.16
C GLY A 8 28.60 -75.61 -4.89
N ALA A 9 27.58 -76.29 -4.35
CA ALA A 9 27.22 -76.12 -2.94
C ALA A 9 28.15 -76.96 -2.05
N PRO A 10 28.29 -76.64 -0.78
CA PRO A 10 27.69 -77.53 0.21
C PRO A 10 26.97 -76.78 1.36
N SER A 11 26.03 -77.55 1.87
CA SER A 11 25.17 -77.33 3.06
C SER A 11 25.97 -77.28 4.37
N GLU A 12 25.69 -76.27 5.22
CA GLU A 12 25.94 -76.39 6.65
C GLU A 12 24.70 -75.94 7.46
N THR A 13 24.24 -76.87 8.27
CA THR A 13 23.15 -76.78 9.19
C THR A 13 23.55 -75.95 10.41
N VAL A 14 22.80 -74.93 10.81
CA VAL A 14 22.95 -74.21 12.06
C VAL A 14 21.66 -74.28 12.88
N PRO A 15 21.74 -74.52 14.20
CA PRO A 15 20.59 -74.88 15.04
C PRO A 15 19.72 -73.67 15.43
N LYS A 16 18.42 -73.95 15.52
CA LYS A 16 17.39 -72.99 15.97
C LYS A 16 17.47 -72.77 17.46
N HIS A 17 18.03 -71.64 17.93
CA HIS A 17 17.77 -71.15 19.27
C HIS A 17 16.64 -70.13 19.24
N ARG A 18 15.49 -70.48 19.79
CA ARG A 18 14.38 -69.60 20.11
C ARG A 18 14.76 -68.72 21.32
N ILE A 19 15.03 -67.44 21.11
CA ILE A 19 15.09 -66.45 22.14
C ILE A 19 13.73 -65.70 22.17
N ARG A 20 12.94 -65.85 23.22
CA ARG A 20 11.75 -65.05 23.48
C ARG A 20 12.21 -63.69 24.00
N PRO A 21 11.87 -62.56 23.41
CA PRO A 21 12.16 -61.26 24.01
C PRO A 21 11.15 -60.98 25.11
N THR A 22 11.65 -60.68 26.30
CA THR A 22 10.89 -60.29 27.48
C THR A 22 10.24 -58.92 27.26
N VAL A 23 8.99 -58.76 27.70
CA VAL A 23 8.09 -57.61 27.55
C VAL A 23 8.66 -56.29 28.12
N ARG A 24 9.81 -56.29 28.81
CA ARG A 24 10.44 -55.09 29.36
C ARG A 24 11.33 -54.27 28.40
N ALA A 25 11.62 -54.74 27.18
CA ALA A 25 12.43 -54.04 26.19
C ALA A 25 11.61 -53.12 25.26
N LEU A 26 10.28 -53.21 25.25
CA LEU A 26 9.39 -52.42 24.39
C LEU A 26 8.90 -51.10 24.99
N GLN A 27 9.24 -50.82 26.27
CA GLN A 27 8.84 -49.57 26.94
C GLN A 27 9.91 -48.46 26.90
N ARG A 28 11.07 -48.67 26.29
CA ARG A 28 12.12 -47.63 26.15
C ARG A 28 12.32 -47.09 24.71
N ALA A 29 11.49 -47.47 23.77
CA ALA A 29 11.60 -47.04 22.36
C ALA A 29 10.61 -45.90 21.98
N SER A 30 9.95 -45.23 22.97
CA SER A 30 8.96 -44.20 22.69
C SER A 30 9.44 -42.76 23.01
N ALA A 31 10.73 -42.50 22.92
CA ALA A 31 11.28 -41.13 23.09
C ALA A 31 12.21 -40.72 21.97
N PHE A 32 11.94 -41.15 20.73
CA PHE A 32 12.44 -40.46 19.56
C PHE A 32 11.47 -39.30 19.28
N GLN A 33 11.68 -38.18 19.97
CA GLN A 33 11.14 -36.89 19.52
C GLN A 33 11.78 -36.63 18.17
N SER A 34 11.02 -36.86 17.07
CA SER A 34 11.36 -36.34 15.76
C SER A 34 11.68 -34.85 15.94
N PRO A 35 12.81 -34.33 15.43
CA PRO A 35 13.05 -32.91 15.45
C PRO A 35 11.87 -32.27 14.74
N ARG A 36 11.04 -31.53 15.47
CA ARG A 36 10.02 -30.69 14.87
C ARG A 36 10.79 -29.71 14.00
N LEU A 37 10.82 -29.96 12.69
CA LEU A 37 11.26 -28.96 11.73
C LEU A 37 10.55 -27.66 12.08
N PRO A 38 11.27 -26.54 12.14
CA PRO A 38 10.65 -25.27 12.46
C PRO A 38 9.51 -25.04 11.47
N LEU A 39 8.29 -24.84 11.97
CA LEU A 39 7.04 -24.65 11.20
C LEU A 39 7.09 -23.45 10.20
N TYR A 40 8.21 -22.74 10.16
CA TYR A 40 8.44 -21.54 9.34
C TYR A 40 8.66 -21.80 7.84
N ASN A 41 8.74 -23.06 7.36
CA ASN A 41 9.03 -23.38 5.97
C ASN A 41 7.84 -23.91 5.14
N LEU A 42 6.67 -24.05 5.74
CA LEU A 42 5.49 -24.50 4.98
C LEU A 42 4.80 -23.29 4.31
N PRO A 43 4.35 -23.43 3.05
CA PRO A 43 3.61 -22.38 2.38
C PRO A 43 2.31 -22.07 3.13
N VAL A 44 2.08 -20.80 3.43
CA VAL A 44 0.87 -20.28 4.06
C VAL A 44 -0.17 -19.96 2.98
N ARG A 45 -1.43 -20.30 3.22
CA ARG A 45 -2.54 -19.89 2.34
C ARG A 45 -3.08 -18.56 2.79
N VAL A 46 -2.78 -17.50 2.02
CA VAL A 46 -3.22 -16.14 2.28
C VAL A 46 -4.50 -15.84 1.50
N LEU A 47 -5.56 -15.41 2.17
CA LEU A 47 -6.76 -14.85 1.52
C LEU A 47 -6.66 -13.33 1.58
N LEU A 48 -6.37 -12.70 0.44
CA LEU A 48 -6.34 -11.25 0.30
C LEU A 48 -7.72 -10.75 -0.14
N LEU A 49 -8.25 -9.77 0.59
CA LEU A 49 -9.52 -9.11 0.33
C LEU A 49 -9.24 -7.67 -0.13
N ASN A 50 -9.60 -7.34 -1.36
CA ASN A 50 -9.53 -5.98 -1.91
C ASN A 50 -10.37 -5.86 -3.17
N LEU A 51 -11.24 -4.84 -3.26
CA LEU A 51 -12.13 -4.64 -4.41
C LEU A 51 -11.35 -4.51 -5.72
N TYR A 52 -10.29 -3.70 -5.72
CA TYR A 52 -9.51 -3.40 -6.92
C TYR A 52 -8.28 -4.30 -7.03
N TYR A 53 -8.15 -4.94 -8.18
CA TYR A 53 -6.99 -5.74 -8.56
C TYR A 53 -6.78 -5.65 -10.08
N PRO A 54 -5.56 -5.72 -10.62
CA PRO A 54 -5.36 -5.64 -12.07
C PRO A 54 -6.31 -6.51 -12.87
N PRO A 55 -6.86 -6.01 -14.01
CA PRO A 55 -6.37 -4.88 -14.80
C PRO A 55 -6.77 -3.47 -14.32
N ASP A 56 -7.49 -3.32 -13.20
CA ASP A 56 -7.71 -1.97 -12.65
C ASP A 56 -6.38 -1.23 -12.44
N THR A 57 -6.33 0.05 -12.88
CA THR A 57 -5.11 0.86 -12.87
C THR A 57 -4.97 1.76 -11.63
N SER A 58 -5.83 1.58 -10.62
CA SER A 58 -5.75 2.35 -9.37
C SER A 58 -4.45 2.10 -8.59
N ALA A 59 -4.03 3.08 -7.80
CA ALA A 59 -2.86 2.92 -6.93
C ALA A 59 -3.00 1.73 -5.98
N THR A 60 -4.20 1.51 -5.43
CA THR A 60 -4.51 0.39 -4.54
C THR A 60 -4.45 -0.96 -5.26
N ALA A 61 -4.92 -1.03 -6.52
CA ALA A 61 -4.82 -2.26 -7.33
C ALA A 61 -3.35 -2.62 -7.62
N LYS A 62 -2.52 -1.63 -7.98
CA LYS A 62 -1.08 -1.82 -8.23
C LYS A 62 -0.36 -2.27 -6.95
N MET A 63 -0.69 -1.66 -5.81
CA MET A 63 -0.09 -2.06 -4.55
C MET A 63 -0.55 -3.46 -4.11
N ALA A 64 -1.83 -3.80 -4.29
CA ALA A 64 -2.31 -5.15 -4.04
C ALA A 64 -1.55 -6.18 -4.89
N GLN A 65 -1.30 -5.88 -6.17
CA GLN A 65 -0.49 -6.73 -7.05
C GLN A 65 0.94 -6.89 -6.53
N THR A 66 1.57 -5.80 -6.09
CA THR A 66 2.94 -5.81 -5.54
C THR A 66 3.01 -6.66 -4.26
N VAL A 67 2.04 -6.53 -3.36
CA VAL A 67 1.93 -7.36 -2.15
C VAL A 67 1.72 -8.83 -2.51
N VAL A 68 0.83 -9.13 -3.46
CA VAL A 68 0.56 -10.50 -3.92
C VAL A 68 1.81 -11.12 -4.56
N ALA A 69 2.55 -10.37 -5.37
CA ALA A 69 3.79 -10.85 -5.99
C ALA A 69 4.82 -11.26 -4.92
N ALA A 70 5.05 -10.40 -3.92
CA ALA A 70 5.96 -10.69 -2.81
C ALA A 70 5.53 -11.90 -1.97
N LEU A 71 4.23 -12.07 -1.73
CA LEU A 71 3.71 -13.23 -1.01
C LEU A 71 3.83 -14.53 -1.83
N ALA A 72 3.58 -14.45 -3.13
CA ALA A 72 3.58 -15.60 -4.03
C ALA A 72 4.97 -16.22 -4.27
N GLU A 73 6.05 -15.55 -3.88
CA GLU A 73 7.39 -16.12 -3.89
C GLU A 73 7.46 -17.40 -3.02
N LYS A 74 6.71 -17.44 -1.90
CA LYS A 74 6.75 -18.55 -0.94
C LYS A 74 5.39 -19.14 -0.59
N HIS A 75 4.30 -18.39 -0.76
CA HIS A 75 2.97 -18.69 -0.23
C HIS A 75 1.93 -18.82 -1.33
N ASP A 76 0.83 -19.51 -1.02
CA ASP A 76 -0.31 -19.62 -1.93
C ASP A 76 -1.30 -18.48 -1.62
N VAL A 77 -1.56 -17.63 -2.62
CA VAL A 77 -2.37 -16.43 -2.44
C VAL A 77 -3.68 -16.55 -3.22
N THR A 78 -4.79 -16.42 -2.52
CA THR A 78 -6.10 -16.23 -3.15
C THR A 78 -6.51 -14.77 -3.01
N VAL A 79 -6.65 -14.06 -4.13
CA VAL A 79 -7.15 -12.69 -4.20
C VAL A 79 -8.64 -12.74 -4.45
N LEU A 80 -9.45 -12.23 -3.52
CA LEU A 80 -10.87 -12.04 -3.69
C LEU A 80 -11.14 -10.58 -4.03
N CYS A 81 -11.52 -10.30 -5.28
CA CYS A 81 -11.70 -8.94 -5.79
C CYS A 81 -12.99 -8.79 -6.60
N GLY A 82 -13.32 -7.55 -6.94
CA GLY A 82 -14.46 -7.22 -7.79
C GLY A 82 -14.16 -7.34 -9.28
N ARG A 83 -15.19 -7.02 -10.09
CA ARG A 83 -15.00 -6.83 -11.54
C ARG A 83 -14.16 -5.58 -11.79
N PRO A 84 -13.34 -5.56 -12.86
CA PRO A 84 -12.65 -4.35 -13.29
C PRO A 84 -13.67 -3.23 -13.54
N SER A 85 -13.46 -2.09 -12.89
CA SER A 85 -14.41 -0.96 -12.97
C SER A 85 -13.71 0.41 -13.08
N TYR A 86 -12.40 0.42 -12.98
CA TYR A 86 -11.62 1.65 -12.99
C TYR A 86 -11.46 2.21 -14.40
N ASP A 87 -11.20 1.34 -15.38
CA ASP A 87 -11.11 1.67 -16.81
C ASP A 87 -12.26 1.04 -17.57
N PRO A 88 -13.08 1.83 -18.30
CA PRO A 88 -14.15 1.30 -19.13
C PRO A 88 -13.71 0.31 -20.21
N ALA A 89 -12.47 0.46 -20.73
CA ALA A 89 -11.90 -0.43 -21.74
C ALA A 89 -11.62 -1.85 -21.21
N GLU A 90 -11.43 -1.98 -19.90
CA GLU A 90 -11.14 -3.25 -19.23
C GLU A 90 -12.40 -3.97 -18.72
N ARG A 91 -13.60 -3.49 -19.07
CA ARG A 91 -14.85 -4.11 -18.65
C ARG A 91 -14.98 -5.50 -19.22
N ARG A 92 -15.34 -6.45 -18.35
CA ARG A 92 -15.56 -7.84 -18.69
C ARG A 92 -17.05 -8.21 -18.62
N PRO A 93 -17.51 -9.20 -19.39
CA PRO A 93 -18.88 -9.72 -19.29
C PRO A 93 -19.20 -10.07 -17.84
N TRP A 94 -20.46 -9.85 -17.44
CA TRP A 94 -20.88 -10.16 -16.08
C TRP A 94 -20.90 -11.69 -15.86
N ARG A 95 -20.26 -12.12 -14.78
CA ARG A 95 -20.34 -13.49 -14.26
C ARG A 95 -20.39 -13.38 -12.73
N LEU A 96 -21.19 -14.26 -12.10
CA LEU A 96 -21.30 -14.26 -10.64
C LEU A 96 -19.93 -14.47 -9.97
N TYR A 97 -19.16 -15.43 -10.49
CA TYR A 97 -17.78 -15.68 -10.09
C TYR A 97 -16.91 -15.99 -11.32
N GLN A 98 -15.71 -15.49 -11.33
CA GLN A 98 -14.69 -15.80 -12.34
C GLN A 98 -13.38 -16.10 -11.62
N SER A 99 -12.71 -17.19 -11.95
CA SER A 99 -11.44 -17.59 -11.36
C SER A 99 -10.35 -17.67 -12.42
N GLU A 100 -9.21 -17.09 -12.11
CA GLU A 100 -7.98 -17.13 -12.91
C GLU A 100 -6.87 -17.67 -12.01
N GLN A 101 -5.96 -18.50 -12.55
CA GLN A 101 -4.82 -19.06 -11.80
C GLN A 101 -3.53 -18.70 -12.53
N SER A 102 -2.56 -18.21 -11.79
CA SER A 102 -1.20 -17.93 -12.29
C SER A 102 -0.19 -18.33 -11.22
N GLY A 103 0.48 -19.45 -11.41
CA GLY A 103 1.38 -20.02 -10.42
C GLY A 103 0.70 -20.22 -9.05
N ARG A 104 1.25 -19.63 -8.01
CA ARG A 104 0.71 -19.67 -6.64
C ARG A 104 -0.40 -18.65 -6.39
N VAL A 105 -0.79 -17.85 -7.38
CA VAL A 105 -1.82 -16.82 -7.26
C VAL A 105 -3.11 -17.27 -7.90
N ARG A 106 -4.17 -17.33 -7.12
CA ARG A 106 -5.54 -17.52 -7.58
C ARG A 106 -6.31 -16.21 -7.47
N ILE A 107 -6.77 -15.66 -8.60
CA ILE A 107 -7.60 -14.47 -8.61
C ILE A 107 -9.06 -14.91 -8.75
N LEU A 108 -9.88 -14.57 -7.77
CA LEU A 108 -11.32 -14.83 -7.77
C LEU A 108 -12.07 -13.51 -7.80
N ARG A 109 -12.74 -13.24 -8.93
CA ARG A 109 -13.55 -12.05 -9.11
C ARG A 109 -15.01 -12.35 -8.84
N VAL A 110 -15.64 -11.50 -8.04
CA VAL A 110 -17.09 -11.54 -7.81
C VAL A 110 -17.80 -10.58 -8.78
N GLY A 111 -19.04 -10.92 -9.16
CA GLY A 111 -19.86 -10.18 -10.13
C GLY A 111 -20.42 -8.87 -9.58
N SER A 112 -19.58 -8.06 -8.92
CA SER A 112 -19.94 -6.72 -8.43
C SER A 112 -20.40 -5.81 -9.57
N SER A 113 -21.16 -4.76 -9.26
CA SER A 113 -21.44 -3.69 -10.22
C SER A 113 -20.14 -2.95 -10.60
N ASP A 114 -20.09 -2.32 -11.76
CA ASP A 114 -18.91 -1.73 -12.36
C ASP A 114 -19.15 -0.28 -12.83
N TYR A 115 -19.90 0.51 -12.05
CA TYR A 115 -20.13 1.92 -12.34
C TYR A 115 -18.82 2.69 -12.42
N PRO A 116 -18.65 3.57 -13.43
CA PRO A 116 -17.43 4.32 -13.66
C PRO A 116 -17.08 5.24 -12.48
N ARG A 117 -15.78 5.52 -12.33
CA ARG A 117 -15.24 6.39 -11.28
C ARG A 117 -15.86 7.78 -11.25
N THR A 118 -16.27 8.31 -12.40
CA THR A 118 -16.90 9.63 -12.54
C THR A 118 -18.27 9.70 -11.86
N GLN A 119 -18.95 8.56 -11.66
CA GLN A 119 -20.28 8.46 -11.03
C GLN A 119 -20.15 8.16 -9.53
N MET A 120 -19.62 9.12 -8.74
CA MET A 120 -19.32 8.96 -7.31
C MET A 120 -20.46 8.31 -6.49
N LYS A 121 -21.71 8.77 -6.66
CA LYS A 121 -22.87 8.22 -5.92
C LYS A 121 -23.12 6.75 -6.26
N LYS A 122 -22.93 6.34 -7.52
CA LYS A 122 -23.14 4.95 -7.95
C LYS A 122 -22.00 4.01 -7.54
N ARG A 123 -20.82 4.54 -7.20
CA ARG A 123 -19.75 3.72 -6.65
C ARG A 123 -20.12 3.01 -5.35
N VAL A 124 -21.04 3.58 -4.58
CA VAL A 124 -21.58 2.91 -3.39
C VAL A 124 -22.17 1.55 -3.74
N PHE A 125 -22.84 1.43 -4.90
CA PHE A 125 -23.36 0.13 -5.37
C PHE A 125 -22.24 -0.85 -5.73
N ASN A 126 -21.10 -0.37 -6.27
CA ASN A 126 -19.95 -1.23 -6.50
C ASN A 126 -19.44 -1.81 -5.16
N TYR A 127 -19.37 -0.99 -4.13
CA TYR A 127 -18.92 -1.40 -2.80
C TYR A 127 -19.90 -2.40 -2.16
N LEU A 128 -21.18 -2.09 -2.15
CA LEU A 128 -22.20 -2.93 -1.53
C LEU A 128 -22.34 -4.27 -2.26
N SER A 129 -22.39 -4.26 -3.60
CA SER A 129 -22.50 -5.50 -4.39
C SER A 129 -21.26 -6.38 -4.23
N TYR A 130 -20.08 -5.78 -4.17
CA TYR A 130 -18.84 -6.50 -3.87
C TYR A 130 -18.89 -7.15 -2.47
N VAL A 131 -19.22 -6.39 -1.43
CA VAL A 131 -19.32 -6.92 -0.06
C VAL A 131 -20.34 -8.04 0.03
N PHE A 132 -21.52 -7.84 -0.56
CA PHE A 132 -22.59 -8.83 -0.55
C PHE A 132 -22.18 -10.16 -1.20
N LEU A 133 -21.42 -10.13 -2.29
CA LEU A 133 -20.96 -11.31 -3.00
C LEU A 133 -19.64 -11.89 -2.44
N SER A 134 -18.76 -11.04 -1.89
CA SER A 134 -17.46 -11.49 -1.39
C SER A 134 -17.56 -12.16 -0.01
N VAL A 135 -18.42 -11.69 0.88
CA VAL A 135 -18.56 -12.27 2.24
C VAL A 135 -18.89 -13.76 2.21
N PRO A 136 -19.99 -14.23 1.55
CA PRO A 136 -20.29 -15.65 1.49
C PRO A 136 -19.13 -16.43 0.85
N ARG A 137 -18.55 -15.89 -0.23
CA ARG A 137 -17.47 -16.56 -0.94
C ARG A 137 -16.21 -16.70 -0.10
N ALA A 138 -15.83 -15.66 0.65
CA ALA A 138 -14.68 -15.68 1.56
C ALA A 138 -14.80 -16.79 2.62
N LEU A 139 -16.00 -17.07 3.11
CA LEU A 139 -16.24 -18.09 4.13
C LEU A 139 -15.88 -19.51 3.66
N PHE A 140 -16.06 -19.81 2.37
CA PHE A 140 -15.79 -21.15 1.81
C PHE A 140 -14.36 -21.28 1.24
N LEU A 141 -13.59 -20.19 1.12
CA LEU A 141 -12.21 -20.26 0.60
C LEU A 141 -11.25 -20.75 1.69
N PRO A 142 -10.43 -21.76 1.41
CA PRO A 142 -9.42 -22.20 2.38
C PRO A 142 -8.36 -21.14 2.58
N CYS A 143 -8.04 -20.81 3.85
CA CYS A 143 -6.95 -19.90 4.19
C CYS A 143 -6.39 -20.21 5.58
N ASP A 144 -5.16 -19.79 5.80
CA ASP A 144 -4.50 -19.86 7.11
C ASP A 144 -4.46 -18.48 7.77
N VAL A 145 -4.47 -17.41 6.96
CA VAL A 145 -4.55 -16.02 7.39
C VAL A 145 -5.37 -15.20 6.39
N ILE A 146 -6.11 -14.21 6.90
CA ILE A 146 -6.83 -13.22 6.08
C ILE A 146 -6.04 -11.91 6.10
N LEU A 147 -5.78 -11.35 4.91
CA LEU A 147 -5.23 -10.01 4.72
C LEU A 147 -6.31 -9.14 4.07
N ALA A 148 -6.89 -8.18 4.80
CA ALA A 148 -7.79 -7.20 4.24
C ALA A 148 -7.08 -5.87 4.04
N MET A 149 -7.29 -5.26 2.87
CA MET A 149 -6.87 -3.89 2.57
C MET A 149 -8.03 -2.91 2.84
N THR A 150 -8.06 -1.73 2.25
CA THR A 150 -9.06 -0.70 2.54
C THR A 150 -10.00 -0.35 1.40
N ASP A 151 -9.93 -1.06 0.28
CA ASP A 151 -10.91 -0.93 -0.80
C ASP A 151 -11.83 -2.17 -0.89
N PRO A 152 -13.12 -2.01 -0.69
CA PRO A 152 -13.83 -0.77 -0.33
C PRO A 152 -13.61 -0.36 1.14
N PRO A 153 -14.07 0.85 1.52
CA PRO A 153 -13.89 1.39 2.88
C PRO A 153 -14.37 0.50 4.04
N PHE A 154 -15.13 -0.53 3.76
CA PHE A 154 -15.66 -1.51 4.75
C PHE A 154 -14.86 -2.82 4.80
N GLU A 155 -13.83 -2.99 3.97
CA GLU A 155 -13.14 -4.28 3.80
C GLU A 155 -12.52 -4.79 5.10
N GLY A 156 -12.03 -3.89 5.95
CA GLY A 156 -11.57 -4.27 7.29
C GLY A 156 -12.64 -4.92 8.15
N ILE A 157 -13.89 -4.46 8.06
CA ILE A 157 -15.03 -5.05 8.77
C ILE A 157 -15.36 -6.42 8.18
N VAL A 158 -15.33 -6.56 6.85
CA VAL A 158 -15.52 -7.85 6.15
C VAL A 158 -14.45 -8.85 6.56
N GLY A 159 -13.19 -8.43 6.58
CA GLY A 159 -12.07 -9.26 7.00
C GLY A 159 -12.19 -9.74 8.44
N ALA A 160 -12.55 -8.84 9.37
CA ALA A 160 -12.76 -9.17 10.78
C ALA A 160 -13.92 -10.15 10.99
N PHE A 161 -15.02 -9.96 10.26
CA PHE A 161 -16.18 -10.88 10.31
C PHE A 161 -15.83 -12.25 9.72
N GLY A 162 -15.15 -12.31 8.60
CA GLY A 162 -14.66 -13.54 7.99
C GLY A 162 -13.70 -14.29 8.91
N ALA A 163 -12.79 -13.58 9.55
CA ALA A 163 -11.85 -14.13 10.54
C ALA A 163 -12.56 -14.73 11.76
N LEU A 164 -13.59 -14.04 12.26
CA LEU A 164 -14.42 -14.53 13.36
C LEU A 164 -15.10 -15.86 13.02
N LEU A 165 -15.79 -15.93 11.89
CA LEU A 165 -16.54 -17.11 11.47
C LEU A 165 -15.63 -18.29 11.11
N LYS A 166 -14.47 -18.04 10.53
CA LYS A 166 -13.50 -19.08 10.15
C LYS A 166 -12.55 -19.46 11.28
N ASN A 167 -12.57 -18.74 12.38
CA ASN A 167 -11.61 -18.87 13.48
C ASN A 167 -10.14 -18.81 12.96
N LYS A 168 -9.85 -17.79 12.15
CA LYS A 168 -8.54 -17.58 11.52
C LYS A 168 -7.94 -16.24 11.93
N PRO A 169 -6.59 -16.11 11.98
CA PRO A 169 -5.93 -14.83 12.19
C PRO A 169 -6.25 -13.86 11.04
N TYR A 170 -6.27 -12.58 11.39
CA TYR A 170 -6.63 -11.50 10.50
C TYR A 170 -5.62 -10.35 10.61
N VAL A 171 -5.05 -9.95 9.49
CA VAL A 171 -4.17 -8.78 9.35
C VAL A 171 -4.93 -7.69 8.60
N TYR A 172 -5.04 -6.51 9.20
CA TYR A 172 -5.68 -5.36 8.58
C TYR A 172 -4.60 -4.40 8.08
N ASN A 173 -4.43 -4.32 6.75
CA ASN A 173 -3.50 -3.41 6.10
C ASN A 173 -4.23 -2.13 5.68
N ILE A 174 -4.09 -1.08 6.48
CA ILE A 174 -4.78 0.19 6.30
C ILE A 174 -3.98 1.07 5.34
N ARG A 175 -4.63 1.41 4.20
CA ARG A 175 -4.08 2.29 3.16
C ARG A 175 -4.63 3.71 3.33
N ASP A 176 -5.93 3.81 3.50
CA ASP A 176 -6.69 5.01 3.82
C ASP A 176 -7.53 4.77 5.06
N LEU A 177 -7.52 5.69 6.00
CA LEU A 177 -8.22 5.51 7.26
C LEU A 177 -9.67 5.96 7.15
N TYR A 178 -10.57 5.00 7.05
CA TYR A 178 -12.01 5.21 7.10
C TYR A 178 -12.58 4.87 8.50
N PRO A 179 -13.64 5.57 8.94
CA PRO A 179 -14.42 6.63 8.27
C PRO A 179 -13.77 8.02 8.28
N ASP A 180 -12.65 8.23 8.94
CA ASP A 180 -11.97 9.54 9.12
C ASP A 180 -11.80 10.26 7.77
N MET A 181 -11.37 9.55 6.72
CA MET A 181 -11.22 10.08 5.36
C MET A 181 -12.55 10.58 4.79
N ALA A 182 -13.63 9.84 5.01
CA ALA A 182 -14.95 10.20 4.46
C ALA A 182 -15.54 11.42 5.18
N VAL A 183 -15.34 11.52 6.48
CA VAL A 183 -15.82 12.65 7.31
C VAL A 183 -14.93 13.88 7.07
N GLY A 184 -13.62 13.74 7.20
CA GLY A 184 -12.67 14.85 7.01
C GLY A 184 -12.61 15.37 5.57
N GLY A 185 -12.88 14.49 4.57
CA GLY A 185 -13.08 14.87 3.16
C GLY A 185 -14.45 15.45 2.85
N SER A 186 -15.34 15.60 3.85
CA SER A 186 -16.72 16.10 3.69
C SER A 186 -17.59 15.25 2.73
N ILE A 187 -17.22 13.98 2.54
CA ILE A 187 -17.99 13.01 1.73
C ILE A 187 -19.19 12.49 2.53
N VAL A 188 -19.02 12.28 3.83
CA VAL A 188 -20.06 11.85 4.76
C VAL A 188 -20.19 12.89 5.86
N LYS A 189 -21.42 13.34 6.11
CA LYS A 189 -21.70 14.28 7.20
C LYS A 189 -21.50 13.60 8.57
N PRO A 190 -20.95 14.31 9.57
CA PRO A 190 -20.97 13.83 10.94
C PRO A 190 -22.41 13.51 11.39
N GLY A 191 -22.65 12.31 11.92
CA GLY A 191 -23.99 11.88 12.31
C GLY A 191 -24.03 10.42 12.78
N LEU A 192 -25.22 9.86 12.91
CA LEU A 192 -25.42 8.49 13.40
C LEU A 192 -24.70 7.46 12.52
N LEU A 193 -24.79 7.61 11.19
CA LEU A 193 -24.15 6.68 10.24
C LEU A 193 -22.62 6.66 10.42
N ALA A 194 -21.98 7.83 10.52
CA ALA A 194 -20.55 7.93 10.74
C ALA A 194 -20.15 7.31 12.09
N ARG A 195 -20.96 7.51 13.15
CA ARG A 195 -20.73 6.93 14.49
C ARG A 195 -20.85 5.40 14.48
N VAL A 196 -21.85 4.84 13.79
CA VAL A 196 -22.01 3.39 13.65
C VAL A 196 -20.83 2.80 12.87
N TRP A 197 -20.44 3.45 11.77
CA TRP A 197 -19.29 3.02 10.99
C TRP A 197 -17.99 3.06 11.80
N GLU A 198 -17.74 4.13 12.55
CA GLU A 198 -16.59 4.23 13.45
C GLU A 198 -16.60 3.11 14.50
N LYS A 199 -17.76 2.79 15.10
CA LYS A 199 -17.88 1.70 16.08
C LYS A 199 -17.53 0.34 15.46
N LEU A 200 -18.02 0.07 14.26
CA LEU A 200 -17.71 -1.17 13.53
C LEU A 200 -16.24 -1.22 13.11
N HIS A 201 -15.67 -0.10 12.69
CA HIS A 201 -14.25 -0.01 12.35
C HIS A 201 -13.36 -0.26 13.58
N ARG A 202 -13.65 0.36 14.74
CA ARG A 202 -12.94 0.07 16.01
C ARG A 202 -13.06 -1.40 16.40
N TRP A 203 -14.23 -2.01 16.21
CA TRP A 203 -14.39 -3.44 16.43
C TRP A 203 -13.47 -4.27 15.53
N ALA A 204 -13.39 -3.95 14.24
CA ALA A 204 -12.52 -4.62 13.29
C ALA A 204 -11.03 -4.48 13.64
N LEU A 205 -10.61 -3.27 14.06
CA LEU A 205 -9.25 -3.00 14.54
C LEU A 205 -8.87 -3.85 15.76
N ARG A 206 -9.75 -3.92 16.76
CA ARG A 206 -9.51 -4.72 17.99
C ARG A 206 -9.45 -6.23 17.70
N ARG A 207 -10.22 -6.71 16.71
CA ARG A 207 -10.21 -8.11 16.25
C ARG A 207 -8.95 -8.47 15.48
N ALA A 208 -8.27 -7.51 14.88
CA ALA A 208 -7.07 -7.79 14.11
C ALA A 208 -5.98 -8.43 14.98
N THR A 209 -5.31 -9.44 14.44
CA THR A 209 -4.08 -10.02 14.99
C THR A 209 -2.94 -9.03 14.88
N ARG A 210 -2.89 -8.32 13.72
CA ARG A 210 -2.01 -7.19 13.48
C ARG A 210 -2.75 -6.14 12.65
N VAL A 211 -2.46 -4.88 12.94
CA VAL A 211 -2.89 -3.71 12.15
C VAL A 211 -1.65 -3.12 11.52
N VAL A 212 -1.60 -3.15 10.21
CA VAL A 212 -0.50 -2.59 9.41
C VAL A 212 -0.90 -1.20 8.93
N VAL A 213 -0.06 -0.22 9.20
CA VAL A 213 -0.25 1.20 8.86
C VAL A 213 0.94 1.72 8.07
N LEU A 214 0.77 2.81 7.33
CA LEU A 214 1.75 3.31 6.37
C LEU A 214 2.75 4.32 6.95
N GLY A 215 2.48 4.88 8.14
CA GLY A 215 3.30 5.90 8.77
C GLY A 215 3.06 5.99 10.28
N ASP A 216 3.94 6.71 10.97
CA ASP A 216 3.81 6.91 12.40
C ASP A 216 2.64 7.85 12.76
N ASP A 217 2.33 8.81 11.90
CA ASP A 217 1.15 9.66 12.00
C ASP A 217 -0.15 8.83 11.95
N MET A 218 -0.25 7.90 11.01
CA MET A 218 -1.39 6.96 10.93
C MET A 218 -1.40 6.02 12.15
N ARG A 219 -0.24 5.53 12.60
CA ARG A 219 -0.12 4.73 13.82
C ARG A 219 -0.69 5.46 15.02
N ASN A 220 -0.31 6.72 15.23
CA ASN A 220 -0.80 7.55 16.34
C ASN A 220 -2.32 7.71 16.30
N ARG A 221 -2.88 7.90 15.11
CA ARG A 221 -4.32 8.00 14.92
C ARG A 221 -5.06 6.68 15.22
N ILE A 222 -4.48 5.54 14.88
CA ILE A 222 -5.01 4.22 15.24
C ILE A 222 -4.94 3.98 16.74
N LEU A 223 -3.85 4.37 17.40
CA LEU A 223 -3.72 4.26 18.86
C LEU A 223 -4.77 5.09 19.60
N ALA A 224 -5.12 6.28 19.09
CA ALA A 224 -6.20 7.09 19.61
C ALA A 224 -7.61 6.45 19.48
N LYS A 225 -7.73 5.31 18.76
CA LYS A 225 -8.96 4.51 18.67
C LYS A 225 -9.00 3.33 19.67
N ASP A 226 -8.17 3.35 20.71
CA ASP A 226 -8.05 2.31 21.76
C ASP A 226 -7.63 0.94 21.19
N VAL A 227 -6.69 0.92 20.27
CA VAL A 227 -6.06 -0.30 19.75
C VAL A 227 -4.79 -0.58 20.52
N ASP A 228 -4.58 -1.84 20.90
CA ASP A 228 -3.37 -2.29 21.59
C ASP A 228 -2.12 -1.93 20.77
N PRO A 229 -1.18 -1.12 21.31
CA PRO A 229 0.04 -0.73 20.63
C PRO A 229 0.88 -1.90 20.09
N ALA A 230 0.86 -3.05 20.77
CA ALA A 230 1.59 -4.25 20.34
C ALA A 230 1.06 -4.86 19.04
N LYS A 231 -0.17 -4.52 18.65
CA LYS A 231 -0.78 -4.99 17.40
C LYS A 231 -0.47 -4.09 16.21
N VAL A 232 -0.12 -2.81 16.42
CA VAL A 232 0.03 -1.82 15.36
C VAL A 232 1.48 -1.79 14.88
N VAL A 233 1.69 -2.08 13.60
CA VAL A 233 3.01 -2.15 12.97
C VAL A 233 3.06 -1.22 11.77
N VAL A 234 4.11 -0.42 11.67
CA VAL A 234 4.35 0.46 10.51
C VAL A 234 5.07 -0.33 9.42
N VAL A 235 4.44 -0.39 8.25
CA VAL A 235 5.02 -0.90 7.00
C VAL A 235 4.74 0.12 5.91
N ARG A 236 5.79 0.77 5.45
CA ARG A 236 5.68 1.86 4.48
C ARG A 236 5.57 1.34 3.05
N ASP A 237 5.02 2.15 2.14
CA ASP A 237 4.92 1.77 0.73
C ASP A 237 6.28 1.67 0.05
N GLY A 238 7.20 2.51 0.46
CA GLY A 238 8.52 2.59 -0.11
C GLY A 238 8.55 2.90 -1.61
N ALA A 239 9.75 2.96 -2.16
CA ALA A 239 10.00 3.05 -3.59
C ALA A 239 10.97 1.95 -4.03
N GLU A 240 10.96 1.64 -5.31
CA GLU A 240 12.05 0.88 -5.91
C GLU A 240 13.28 1.79 -5.97
N ILE A 241 14.34 1.38 -5.31
CA ILE A 241 15.62 2.08 -5.30
C ILE A 241 16.53 1.38 -6.31
N ALA A 242 16.89 2.10 -7.36
CA ALA A 242 17.83 1.57 -8.33
C ALA A 242 19.21 1.33 -7.65
N PRO A 243 19.90 0.22 -7.95
CA PRO A 243 21.26 0.04 -7.50
C PRO A 243 22.13 1.23 -7.90
N VAL A 244 23.08 1.64 -7.04
CA VAL A 244 23.98 2.77 -7.29
C VAL A 244 24.74 2.64 -8.62
N ALA A 245 25.02 1.43 -9.06
CA ALA A 245 25.68 1.13 -10.33
C ALA A 245 24.73 1.07 -11.56
N ALA A 246 23.40 1.19 -11.36
CA ALA A 246 22.48 1.17 -12.47
C ALA A 246 22.54 2.49 -13.26
N PRO A 247 22.52 2.45 -14.61
CA PRO A 247 22.46 3.66 -15.41
C PRO A 247 21.17 4.42 -15.09
N ALA A 248 21.27 5.74 -14.99
CA ALA A 248 20.08 6.58 -14.81
C ALA A 248 19.09 6.34 -15.96
N PRO A 249 17.79 6.26 -15.69
CA PRO A 249 16.81 6.08 -16.75
C PRO A 249 16.87 7.27 -17.73
N PRO A 250 16.71 7.02 -19.04
CA PRO A 250 16.72 8.09 -20.02
C PRO A 250 15.56 9.05 -19.74
N LEU A 251 15.88 10.35 -19.71
CA LEU A 251 14.91 11.41 -19.47
C LEU A 251 14.29 11.87 -20.79
N ASP A 252 12.98 12.04 -20.77
CA ASP A 252 12.23 12.57 -21.91
C ASP A 252 12.20 14.10 -21.86
N SER A 253 12.90 14.72 -22.80
CA SER A 253 13.00 16.19 -22.88
C SER A 253 11.67 16.88 -23.20
N GLU A 254 10.73 16.19 -23.86
CA GLU A 254 9.42 16.76 -24.16
C GLU A 254 8.57 16.84 -22.89
N VAL A 255 8.57 15.79 -22.08
CA VAL A 255 7.91 15.77 -20.78
C VAL A 255 8.47 16.86 -19.87
N ILE A 256 9.80 16.97 -19.80
CA ILE A 256 10.46 18.00 -18.98
C ILE A 256 10.05 19.40 -19.47
N ARG A 257 10.08 19.64 -20.77
CA ARG A 257 9.71 20.92 -21.37
C ARG A 257 8.24 21.27 -21.15
N ALA A 258 7.35 20.29 -21.29
CA ALA A 258 5.92 20.47 -21.03
C ALA A 258 5.64 20.88 -19.58
N ILE A 259 6.38 20.31 -18.61
CA ILE A 259 6.24 20.63 -17.19
C ILE A 259 6.89 21.98 -16.86
N ARG A 260 8.13 22.20 -17.27
CA ARG A 260 8.88 23.42 -16.92
C ARG A 260 8.34 24.67 -17.61
N GLY A 261 7.97 24.60 -18.89
CA GLY A 261 7.64 25.79 -19.67
C GLY A 261 8.73 26.84 -19.52
N ASP A 262 8.32 28.10 -19.29
CA ASP A 262 9.20 29.27 -19.14
C ASP A 262 9.51 29.61 -17.68
N PHE A 263 9.10 28.76 -16.71
CA PHE A 263 9.32 29.00 -15.28
C PHE A 263 10.81 28.82 -14.91
N ARG A 264 11.34 29.76 -14.16
CA ARG A 264 12.70 29.67 -13.60
C ARG A 264 12.80 28.64 -12.50
N PHE A 265 11.72 28.50 -11.70
CA PHE A 265 11.61 27.54 -10.62
C PHE A 265 10.27 26.81 -10.70
N VAL A 266 10.29 25.49 -10.68
CA VAL A 266 9.09 24.65 -10.80
C VAL A 266 8.82 23.92 -9.50
N LEU A 267 7.68 24.25 -8.90
CA LEU A 267 7.04 23.46 -7.84
C LEU A 267 6.05 22.48 -8.48
N LEU A 268 6.25 21.18 -8.28
CA LEU A 268 5.45 20.16 -8.94
C LEU A 268 4.64 19.34 -7.92
N HIS A 269 3.34 19.30 -8.09
CA HIS A 269 2.50 18.28 -7.50
C HIS A 269 2.16 17.22 -8.56
N ALA A 270 2.71 16.01 -8.42
CA ALA A 270 2.37 14.87 -9.29
C ALA A 270 1.53 13.85 -8.53
N GLY A 271 0.29 13.61 -8.98
CA GLY A 271 -0.59 12.62 -8.39
C GLY A 271 -2.08 12.97 -8.36
N ASN A 272 -2.82 12.30 -7.47
CA ASN A 272 -4.25 12.50 -7.33
C ASN A 272 -4.58 13.86 -6.69
N LEU A 273 -5.48 14.60 -7.31
CA LEU A 273 -6.04 15.86 -6.80
C LEU A 273 -7.32 15.55 -5.98
N GLY A 274 -7.12 14.94 -4.81
CA GLY A 274 -8.19 14.45 -3.93
C GLY A 274 -8.68 15.51 -2.92
N PHE A 275 -9.57 15.10 -2.02
CA PHE A 275 -10.15 15.97 -0.98
C PHE A 275 -9.22 16.26 0.20
N TYR A 276 -8.04 15.68 0.21
CA TYR A 276 -7.10 15.72 1.35
C TYR A 276 -6.11 16.89 1.31
N GLY A 277 -5.94 17.56 0.17
CA GLY A 277 -4.92 18.60 0.02
C GLY A 277 -5.39 19.99 0.51
N ALA A 278 -4.46 20.80 0.98
CA ALA A 278 -4.63 22.22 1.29
C ALA A 278 -4.51 23.06 0.01
N TRP A 279 -5.39 22.80 -0.94
CA TRP A 279 -5.30 23.32 -2.31
C TRP A 279 -5.45 24.83 -2.37
N ASP A 280 -6.32 25.42 -1.53
CA ASP A 280 -6.57 26.85 -1.54
C ASP A 280 -5.34 27.62 -1.07
N THR A 281 -4.60 27.08 -0.09
CA THR A 281 -3.31 27.62 0.35
C THR A 281 -2.28 27.62 -0.77
N LEU A 282 -2.21 26.52 -1.54
CA LEU A 282 -1.28 26.42 -2.67
C LEU A 282 -1.61 27.45 -3.76
N LEU A 283 -2.90 27.61 -4.13
CA LEU A 283 -3.31 28.55 -5.16
C LEU A 283 -3.13 30.00 -4.73
N SER A 284 -3.54 30.34 -3.50
CA SER A 284 -3.39 31.70 -2.96
C SER A 284 -1.92 32.08 -2.82
N GLY A 285 -1.07 31.17 -2.35
CA GLY A 285 0.37 31.40 -2.25
C GLY A 285 1.04 31.50 -3.64
N ALA A 286 0.62 30.66 -4.61
CA ALA A 286 1.13 30.73 -5.96
C ALA A 286 0.85 32.09 -6.63
N ALA A 287 -0.33 32.65 -6.42
CA ALA A 287 -0.68 33.99 -6.93
C ALA A 287 0.32 35.05 -6.47
N SER A 288 0.81 34.97 -5.22
CA SER A 288 1.82 35.89 -4.66
C SER A 288 3.24 35.66 -5.20
N LEU A 289 3.46 34.60 -5.98
CA LEU A 289 4.75 34.21 -6.57
C LEU A 289 4.80 34.41 -8.10
N ALA A 290 3.77 35.02 -8.69
CA ALA A 290 3.66 35.16 -10.13
C ALA A 290 4.85 35.92 -10.74
N ASP A 291 5.30 37.01 -10.10
CA ASP A 291 6.42 37.85 -10.57
C ASP A 291 7.81 37.26 -10.22
N ASP A 292 7.87 36.24 -9.37
CA ASP A 292 9.11 35.60 -8.95
C ASP A 292 9.66 34.56 -9.96
N GLY A 293 8.94 34.29 -11.05
CA GLY A 293 9.26 33.26 -12.03
C GLY A 293 9.08 31.84 -11.50
N VAL A 294 8.29 31.67 -10.45
CA VAL A 294 7.95 30.39 -9.82
C VAL A 294 6.67 29.84 -10.43
N GLY A 295 6.73 28.67 -11.03
CA GLY A 295 5.56 27.94 -11.54
C GLY A 295 5.06 26.88 -10.57
N LEU A 296 3.76 26.87 -10.29
CA LEU A 296 3.08 25.78 -9.62
C LEU A 296 2.43 24.88 -10.66
N VAL A 297 2.96 23.67 -10.81
CA VAL A 297 2.50 22.72 -11.84
C VAL A 297 1.83 21.51 -11.18
N PHE A 298 0.63 21.18 -11.64
CA PHE A 298 -0.11 20.01 -11.26
C PHE A 298 -0.07 18.99 -12.41
N VAL A 299 0.49 17.81 -12.15
CA VAL A 299 0.45 16.66 -13.07
C VAL A 299 -0.44 15.59 -12.46
N GLY A 300 -1.60 15.37 -13.06
CA GLY A 300 -2.51 14.37 -12.53
C GLY A 300 -3.98 14.67 -12.75
N ASP A 301 -4.82 13.93 -12.03
CA ASP A 301 -6.27 14.03 -12.08
C ASP A 301 -6.85 13.78 -10.70
N GLY A 302 -8.13 14.03 -10.48
CA GLY A 302 -8.80 13.77 -9.23
C GLY A 302 -10.11 14.53 -9.06
N ALA A 303 -10.81 14.24 -7.98
CA ALA A 303 -12.14 14.80 -7.72
C ALA A 303 -12.15 16.35 -7.58
N GLN A 304 -11.00 16.95 -7.28
CA GLN A 304 -10.85 18.41 -7.13
C GLN A 304 -10.34 19.10 -8.39
N ARG A 305 -9.94 18.36 -9.43
CA ARG A 305 -9.26 18.96 -10.61
C ARG A 305 -10.04 20.10 -11.22
N LEU A 306 -11.31 19.89 -11.58
CA LEU A 306 -12.13 20.93 -12.24
C LEU A 306 -12.28 22.18 -11.34
N ARG A 307 -12.49 22.00 -10.04
CA ARG A 307 -12.56 23.11 -9.08
C ARG A 307 -11.27 23.91 -9.05
N LEU A 308 -10.14 23.21 -9.02
CA LEU A 308 -8.81 23.85 -8.96
C LEU A 308 -8.48 24.57 -10.27
N GLU A 309 -8.77 24.00 -11.43
CA GLU A 309 -8.61 24.66 -12.74
C GLU A 309 -9.45 25.95 -12.81
N THR A 310 -10.70 25.89 -12.33
CA THR A 310 -11.58 27.08 -12.27
C THR A 310 -11.03 28.14 -11.32
N ALA A 311 -10.58 27.75 -10.13
CA ALA A 311 -10.02 28.67 -9.13
C ALA A 311 -8.69 29.29 -9.57
N ALA A 312 -7.90 28.56 -10.36
CA ALA A 312 -6.61 29.03 -10.88
C ALA A 312 -6.69 29.78 -12.20
N ALA A 313 -7.87 29.98 -12.79
CA ALA A 313 -8.02 30.55 -14.14
C ALA A 313 -7.39 31.94 -14.33
N GLN A 314 -7.23 32.72 -13.26
CA GLN A 314 -6.62 34.06 -13.26
C GLN A 314 -5.21 34.07 -12.62
N ILE A 315 -4.62 32.90 -12.34
CA ILE A 315 -3.30 32.78 -11.72
C ILE A 315 -2.30 32.35 -12.80
N PRO A 316 -1.49 33.27 -13.38
CA PRO A 316 -0.73 33.02 -14.61
C PRO A 316 0.39 31.99 -14.46
N ASN A 317 0.88 31.79 -13.24
CA ASN A 317 1.96 30.85 -12.93
C ASN A 317 1.47 29.48 -12.43
N VAL A 318 0.18 29.14 -12.62
CA VAL A 318 -0.38 27.82 -12.31
C VAL A 318 -0.69 27.07 -13.59
N ARG A 319 -0.26 25.80 -13.67
CA ARG A 319 -0.46 24.95 -14.84
C ARG A 319 -0.99 23.56 -14.43
N PHE A 320 -1.92 23.02 -15.22
CA PHE A 320 -2.44 21.67 -15.07
C PHE A 320 -2.11 20.80 -16.28
N LEU A 321 -1.53 19.64 -16.03
CA LEU A 321 -1.21 18.64 -17.05
C LEU A 321 -1.88 17.30 -16.70
N PRO A 322 -2.22 16.46 -17.69
CA PRO A 322 -2.72 15.12 -17.45
C PRO A 322 -1.62 14.23 -16.86
N PHE A 323 -1.99 13.01 -16.44
CA PHE A 323 -1.00 11.99 -16.11
C PHE A 323 -0.17 11.62 -17.33
N PHE A 324 1.13 11.54 -17.15
CA PHE A 324 2.03 10.94 -18.12
C PHE A 324 2.05 9.41 -17.97
N PRO A 325 2.37 8.64 -19.02
CA PRO A 325 2.56 7.20 -18.94
C PRO A 325 3.57 6.80 -17.86
N GLY A 326 3.37 5.62 -17.25
CA GLY A 326 4.18 5.17 -16.12
C GLY A 326 5.69 5.09 -16.40
N ASN A 327 6.10 4.79 -17.64
CA ASN A 327 7.50 4.81 -18.06
C ASN A 327 8.14 6.21 -18.15
N LYS A 328 7.35 7.28 -17.98
CA LYS A 328 7.82 8.68 -17.96
C LYS A 328 7.94 9.28 -16.57
N VAL A 329 7.67 8.51 -15.52
CA VAL A 329 7.69 9.00 -14.13
C VAL A 329 9.03 9.62 -13.74
N SER A 330 10.16 9.03 -14.17
CA SER A 330 11.49 9.60 -13.91
C SER A 330 11.65 11.01 -14.52
N SER A 331 11.14 11.23 -15.73
CA SER A 331 11.15 12.55 -16.39
C SER A 331 10.26 13.55 -15.67
N VAL A 332 9.08 13.10 -15.19
CA VAL A 332 8.17 13.94 -14.40
C VAL A 332 8.85 14.38 -13.10
N LEU A 333 9.49 13.44 -12.38
CA LEU A 333 10.20 13.76 -11.15
C LEU A 333 11.40 14.66 -11.39
N ALA A 334 12.15 14.44 -12.49
CA ALA A 334 13.32 15.23 -12.84
C ALA A 334 12.99 16.68 -13.22
N ALA A 335 11.80 16.93 -13.78
CA ALA A 335 11.38 18.24 -14.27
C ALA A 335 11.22 19.30 -13.17
N ALA A 336 10.99 18.91 -11.93
CA ALA A 336 10.79 19.83 -10.80
C ALA A 336 12.10 20.27 -10.16
N ASP A 337 12.11 21.50 -9.64
CA ASP A 337 13.14 21.96 -8.70
C ASP A 337 12.82 21.52 -7.28
N ALA A 338 11.53 21.50 -6.90
CA ALA A 338 11.02 20.89 -5.69
C ALA A 338 9.63 20.29 -5.91
N HIS A 339 9.29 19.26 -5.13
CA HIS A 339 7.98 18.63 -5.19
C HIS A 339 7.09 19.06 -4.04
N ILE A 340 5.79 19.22 -4.32
CA ILE A 340 4.79 19.50 -3.29
C ILE A 340 4.12 18.22 -2.85
N ILE A 341 4.05 18.04 -1.54
CA ILE A 341 3.14 17.14 -0.86
C ILE A 341 2.23 17.99 0.03
N THR A 342 0.93 17.77 -0.08
CA THR A 342 -0.02 18.57 0.70
C THR A 342 -1.06 17.70 1.40
N ILE A 343 -1.33 18.04 2.67
CA ILE A 343 -2.37 17.46 3.52
C ILE A 343 -3.01 18.62 4.28
N LYS A 344 -4.33 18.74 4.19
CA LYS A 344 -5.04 19.77 4.96
C LYS A 344 -5.15 19.37 6.44
N ARG A 345 -5.27 20.36 7.32
CA ARG A 345 -5.45 20.15 8.76
C ARG A 345 -6.68 19.26 9.06
N GLY A 346 -6.53 18.37 10.05
CA GLY A 346 -7.54 17.38 10.44
C GLY A 346 -7.46 16.05 9.70
N LEU A 347 -6.57 15.94 8.69
CA LEU A 347 -6.33 14.69 7.95
C LEU A 347 -4.94 14.10 8.21
N GLU A 348 -4.25 14.52 9.25
CA GLU A 348 -3.00 13.92 9.71
C GLU A 348 -3.20 12.43 10.02
N GLY A 349 -2.37 11.58 9.45
CA GLY A 349 -2.46 10.13 9.63
C GLY A 349 -3.72 9.47 9.08
N VAL A 350 -4.57 10.20 8.33
CA VAL A 350 -5.72 9.65 7.61
C VAL A 350 -5.30 9.17 6.23
N VAL A 351 -4.42 9.94 5.58
CA VAL A 351 -3.81 9.65 4.29
C VAL A 351 -2.30 9.80 4.42
N VAL A 352 -1.55 8.79 4.00
CA VAL A 352 -0.10 8.86 3.96
C VAL A 352 0.36 8.99 2.50
N PRO A 353 1.09 10.07 2.16
CA PRO A 353 1.45 10.36 0.77
C PRO A 353 2.61 9.48 0.29
N SER A 354 2.31 8.35 -0.33
CA SER A 354 3.29 7.40 -0.87
C SER A 354 4.23 8.00 -1.93
N LYS A 355 3.86 9.13 -2.56
CA LYS A 355 4.70 9.84 -3.53
C LYS A 355 6.03 10.32 -2.94
N MET A 356 6.09 10.53 -1.62
CA MET A 356 7.32 10.92 -0.90
C MET A 356 8.49 10.02 -1.29
N TYR A 357 8.31 8.72 -1.27
CA TYR A 357 9.40 7.77 -1.49
C TYR A 357 10.01 7.87 -2.90
N GLY A 358 9.17 8.04 -3.92
CA GLY A 358 9.64 8.26 -5.29
C GLY A 358 10.40 9.58 -5.46
N ILE A 359 9.96 10.64 -4.75
CA ILE A 359 10.64 11.94 -4.75
C ILE A 359 12.02 11.82 -4.07
N LEU A 360 12.10 11.12 -2.93
CA LEU A 360 13.37 10.85 -2.25
C LEU A 360 14.33 10.07 -3.14
N ALA A 361 13.86 9.02 -3.82
CA ALA A 361 14.66 8.22 -4.75
C ALA A 361 15.16 9.04 -5.95
N ALA A 362 14.43 10.08 -6.36
CA ALA A 362 14.84 11.00 -7.41
C ALA A 362 15.77 12.12 -6.91
N GLY A 363 16.13 12.16 -5.63
CA GLY A 363 17.00 13.18 -5.05
C GLY A 363 16.41 14.59 -5.10
N LYS A 364 15.08 14.72 -4.97
CA LYS A 364 14.41 16.01 -5.09
C LYS A 364 13.95 16.54 -3.73
N PRO A 365 14.05 17.87 -3.50
CA PRO A 365 13.49 18.53 -2.33
C PRO A 365 11.98 18.41 -2.25
N ILE A 366 11.45 18.41 -1.02
CA ILE A 366 10.00 18.40 -0.76
C ILE A 366 9.60 19.71 -0.06
N VAL A 367 8.51 20.29 -0.55
CA VAL A 367 7.72 21.32 0.15
C VAL A 367 6.47 20.65 0.69
N ALA A 368 6.45 20.36 1.98
CA ALA A 368 5.37 19.63 2.66
C ALA A 368 4.35 20.62 3.23
N VAL A 369 3.37 21.02 2.44
CA VAL A 369 2.26 21.89 2.91
C VAL A 369 1.28 21.02 3.71
N ALA A 370 1.63 20.77 4.95
CA ALA A 370 0.96 19.79 5.81
C ALA A 370 1.16 20.17 7.30
N PRO A 371 0.28 19.70 8.18
CA PRO A 371 0.51 19.79 9.62
C PRO A 371 1.81 19.11 10.03
N ARG A 372 2.47 19.62 11.06
CA ARG A 372 3.79 19.12 11.52
C ARG A 372 3.74 17.69 12.04
N GLU A 373 2.57 17.20 12.43
CA GLU A 373 2.32 15.84 12.89
C GLU A 373 2.36 14.81 11.76
N CYS A 374 2.28 15.24 10.49
CA CYS A 374 2.40 14.34 9.35
C CYS A 374 3.83 13.83 9.18
N ASP A 375 4.00 12.55 8.87
CA ASP A 375 5.33 11.94 8.62
C ASP A 375 6.16 12.72 7.58
N VAL A 376 5.53 13.20 6.51
CA VAL A 376 6.22 13.94 5.46
C VAL A 376 6.81 15.28 5.96
N ALA A 377 6.17 15.91 6.94
CA ALA A 377 6.66 17.12 7.57
C ALA A 377 7.72 16.79 8.63
N SER A 378 7.37 15.99 9.64
CA SER A 378 8.23 15.70 10.80
C SER A 378 9.52 14.96 10.41
N LEU A 379 9.42 13.87 9.62
CA LEU A 379 10.59 13.14 9.14
C LEU A 379 11.43 13.97 8.15
N GLY A 380 10.75 14.76 7.32
CA GLY A 380 11.40 15.57 6.31
C GLY A 380 12.22 16.70 6.89
N GLU A 381 11.71 17.40 7.91
CA GLU A 381 12.45 18.41 8.65
C GLU A 381 13.62 17.79 9.43
N ALA A 382 13.37 16.70 10.15
CA ALA A 382 14.40 16.02 10.95
C ALA A 382 15.56 15.50 10.10
N LYS A 383 15.28 15.01 8.88
CA LYS A 383 16.30 14.47 7.94
C LYS A 383 16.82 15.53 6.95
N GLY A 384 16.23 16.72 6.91
CA GLY A 384 16.64 17.85 6.08
C GLY A 384 16.23 17.79 4.61
N PHE A 385 15.29 16.90 4.23
CA PHE A 385 14.82 16.79 2.83
C PHE A 385 13.54 17.58 2.56
N SER A 386 12.85 18.11 3.57
CA SER A 386 11.68 18.96 3.39
C SER A 386 11.76 20.28 4.15
N ILE A 387 10.96 21.24 3.66
CA ILE A 387 10.46 22.38 4.42
C ILE A 387 8.95 22.23 4.55
N SER A 388 8.37 22.65 5.69
CA SER A 388 6.98 22.35 6.00
C SER A 388 6.20 23.60 6.40
N PRO A 389 5.77 24.41 5.39
CA PRO A 389 4.87 25.54 5.65
C PRO A 389 3.51 25.05 6.18
N ASP A 390 2.88 25.87 7.00
CA ASP A 390 1.56 25.57 7.57
C ASP A 390 0.51 25.46 6.46
N PRO A 391 -0.36 24.43 6.46
CA PRO A 391 -1.36 24.24 5.41
C PRO A 391 -2.47 25.31 5.41
N ASP A 392 -2.57 26.16 6.43
CA ASP A 392 -3.55 27.23 6.53
C ASP A 392 -2.91 28.62 6.38
N ASP A 393 -1.61 28.71 6.05
CA ASP A 393 -0.86 29.96 5.87
C ASP A 393 -0.33 30.13 4.44
N PRO A 394 -1.10 30.71 3.50
CA PRO A 394 -0.66 30.98 2.13
C PRO A 394 0.53 31.94 2.05
N ALA A 395 0.63 32.91 2.95
CA ALA A 395 1.70 33.91 2.95
C ALA A 395 3.02 33.27 3.39
N GLY A 396 3.00 32.49 4.46
CA GLY A 396 4.17 31.73 4.91
C GLY A 396 4.63 30.70 3.87
N PHE A 397 3.70 30.01 3.18
CA PHE A 397 4.03 29.16 2.05
C PHE A 397 4.76 29.93 0.94
N ALA A 398 4.21 31.06 0.49
CA ALA A 398 4.83 31.88 -0.56
C ALA A 398 6.22 32.40 -0.15
N GLN A 399 6.37 32.87 1.10
CA GLN A 399 7.64 33.36 1.63
C GLN A 399 8.72 32.25 1.64
N LEU A 400 8.39 31.07 2.15
CA LEU A 400 9.32 29.95 2.20
C LEU A 400 9.74 29.47 0.79
N VAL A 401 8.79 29.44 -0.15
CA VAL A 401 9.07 29.08 -1.53
C VAL A 401 9.95 30.12 -2.22
N ARG A 402 9.69 31.40 -2.00
CA ARG A 402 10.54 32.50 -2.52
C ARG A 402 11.97 32.37 -2.03
N GLN A 403 12.17 32.16 -0.74
CA GLN A 403 13.49 31.95 -0.14
C GLN A 403 14.18 30.70 -0.72
N LEU A 404 13.44 29.62 -0.90
CA LEU A 404 13.97 28.36 -1.45
C LEU A 404 14.38 28.52 -2.92
N SER A 405 13.58 29.20 -3.74
CA SER A 405 13.85 29.43 -5.17
C SER A 405 15.11 30.29 -5.41
N GLN A 406 15.46 31.13 -4.45
CA GLN A 406 16.64 31.99 -4.46
C GLN A 406 17.90 31.34 -3.84
N ASN A 407 17.77 30.09 -3.32
CA ASN A 407 18.87 29.41 -2.61
C ASN A 407 19.22 28.06 -3.26
N PRO A 408 19.99 28.04 -4.36
CA PRO A 408 20.43 26.80 -5.02
C PRO A 408 21.27 25.88 -4.12
N ALA A 409 21.99 26.43 -3.15
CA ALA A 409 22.78 25.64 -2.20
C ALA A 409 21.85 24.83 -1.29
N ARG A 410 20.80 25.44 -0.77
CA ARG A 410 19.78 24.78 0.05
C ARG A 410 19.05 23.69 -0.72
N LEU A 411 18.67 23.95 -1.97
CA LEU A 411 18.04 22.95 -2.85
C LEU A 411 18.91 21.73 -3.05
N ARG A 412 20.21 21.93 -3.32
CA ARG A 412 21.18 20.81 -3.45
C ARG A 412 21.30 20.04 -2.16
N GLN A 413 21.44 20.72 -1.01
CA GLN A 413 21.52 20.08 0.30
C GLN A 413 20.28 19.21 0.58
N MET A 414 19.08 19.74 0.33
CA MET A 414 17.82 18.99 0.51
C MET A 414 17.75 17.80 -0.45
N GLY A 415 18.17 17.95 -1.69
CA GLY A 415 18.22 16.84 -2.66
C GLY A 415 19.19 15.74 -2.23
N GLN A 416 20.35 16.08 -1.68
CA GLN A 416 21.30 15.12 -1.11
C GLN A 416 20.70 14.41 0.11
N ALA A 417 20.00 15.14 0.99
CA ALA A 417 19.28 14.56 2.12
C ALA A 417 18.18 13.59 1.67
N SER A 418 17.47 13.91 0.57
CA SER A 418 16.50 13.00 -0.05
C SER A 418 17.16 11.69 -0.48
N LEU A 419 18.27 11.75 -1.22
CA LEU A 419 19.01 10.55 -1.67
C LEU A 419 19.53 9.74 -0.49
N ALA A 420 20.04 10.40 0.55
CA ALA A 420 20.55 9.73 1.75
C ALA A 420 19.43 9.00 2.53
N ALA A 421 18.23 9.57 2.55
CA ALA A 421 17.06 8.97 3.22
C ALA A 421 16.39 7.85 2.41
N ALA A 422 16.46 7.87 1.08
CA ALA A 422 15.74 6.95 0.21
C ALA A 422 15.95 5.46 0.53
N PRO A 423 17.17 4.94 0.80
CA PRO A 423 17.40 3.53 1.10
C PRO A 423 16.63 2.99 2.31
N GLU A 424 16.30 3.85 3.29
CA GLU A 424 15.53 3.45 4.46
C GLU A 424 14.08 3.04 4.09
N TYR A 425 13.63 3.47 2.92
CA TYR A 425 12.26 3.26 2.42
C TYR A 425 12.25 2.38 1.17
N GLU A 426 13.18 1.42 1.07
CA GLU A 426 13.21 0.48 -0.04
C GLU A 426 12.02 -0.47 0.03
N ARG A 427 11.24 -0.54 -1.06
CA ARG A 427 9.97 -1.29 -1.13
C ARG A 427 10.13 -2.77 -0.83
N SER A 428 11.18 -3.40 -1.31
CA SER A 428 11.39 -4.84 -1.08
C SER A 428 11.61 -5.15 0.41
N ALA A 429 12.28 -4.25 1.14
CA ALA A 429 12.48 -4.38 2.58
C ALA A 429 11.15 -4.23 3.34
N GLU A 430 10.31 -3.28 2.96
CA GLU A 430 9.00 -3.08 3.56
C GLU A 430 8.05 -4.26 3.26
N LEU A 431 8.05 -4.78 2.03
CA LEU A 431 7.27 -5.96 1.68
C LEU A 431 7.72 -7.20 2.47
N ARG A 432 9.02 -7.40 2.69
CA ARG A 432 9.51 -8.49 3.55
C ARG A 432 8.98 -8.36 4.99
N LYS A 433 8.85 -7.14 5.53
CA LYS A 433 8.20 -6.94 6.85
C LYS A 433 6.76 -7.41 6.84
N LEU A 434 5.98 -7.07 5.79
CA LEU A 434 4.59 -7.49 5.65
C LEU A 434 4.47 -9.01 5.53
N VAL A 435 5.30 -9.66 4.72
CA VAL A 435 5.34 -11.13 4.59
C VAL A 435 5.60 -11.78 5.95
N ASN A 436 6.62 -11.32 6.69
CA ASN A 436 6.95 -11.83 8.02
C ASN A 436 5.80 -11.64 9.05
N ILE A 437 5.04 -10.53 8.95
CA ILE A 437 3.86 -10.29 9.79
C ILE A 437 2.79 -11.34 9.51
N LEU A 438 2.54 -11.65 8.24
CA LEU A 438 1.53 -12.65 7.84
C LEU A 438 1.95 -14.08 8.21
N GLU A 439 3.21 -14.45 8.04
CA GLU A 439 3.77 -15.74 8.48
C GLU A 439 3.60 -15.92 10.00
N LYS A 440 3.99 -14.92 10.79
CA LYS A 440 3.82 -14.94 12.24
C LYS A 440 2.36 -14.99 12.66
N ALA A 441 1.48 -14.24 11.98
CA ALA A 441 0.05 -14.26 12.26
C ALA A 441 -0.54 -15.66 11.99
N ALA A 442 -0.19 -16.29 10.86
CA ALA A 442 -0.67 -17.61 10.49
C ALA A 442 -0.25 -18.70 11.49
N THR A 443 0.94 -18.59 12.08
CA THR A 443 1.48 -19.56 13.05
C THR A 443 1.00 -19.33 14.48
N SER A 444 0.60 -18.11 14.84
CA SER A 444 0.17 -17.76 16.21
C SER A 444 -1.19 -18.33 16.61
N GLY A 445 -1.95 -18.92 15.67
CA GLY A 445 -3.30 -19.42 15.91
C GLY A 445 -4.33 -18.30 16.21
N PRO A 446 -5.62 -18.63 16.25
CA PRO A 446 -6.65 -17.65 16.60
C PRO A 446 -6.50 -17.25 18.08
N HIS A 447 -6.62 -15.95 18.37
CA HIS A 447 -6.73 -15.47 19.73
C HIS A 447 -7.96 -16.11 20.40
N ARG A 448 -7.73 -17.15 21.21
CA ARG A 448 -8.75 -17.61 22.17
C ARG A 448 -8.93 -16.51 23.21
N LYS A 449 -10.04 -15.81 23.16
CA LYS A 449 -10.73 -15.22 24.30
C LYS A 449 -12.18 -15.63 24.21
#